data_c0fdd291bc03112856b3eb86e963ca9a
#
_entry.id   c0fdd291bc03112856b3eb86e963ca9a
#
_cell.length_a   1.000
_cell.length_b   1.000
_cell.length_c   1.000
_cell.angle_alpha   90.00
_cell.angle_beta   90.00
_cell.angle_gamma   90.00
#
_symmetry.space_group_name_H-M   'P 1'
#
loop_
_entity.id
_entity.type
_entity.pdbx_description
1 polymer ?
#
loop_
_entity_poly.entity_id
_entity_poly.type
_entity_poly.pdbx_seq_one_letter_code
_entity_poly.pdbx_strand_id
1 'polypeptide(L)'
;YNLGRMALPEEIAAWDLDVTPDGTGLPEGSGDVLTGEEVFIEQCAVCHGDFAEGRGNWPKLAGGDGTLADKDPLKTVGSYWPYLSTVWDYVHRSMPFGAAQTLTADETYAITAYILYSNYLVEDDFVLSHENFLEVEMPNADGFIVDDREEAEAHFWNTEACMSDCKDSVEITMRAAVLDVTPEEEEEAAAEPAAAEEVEMAAAETEEAAAEPAAEETAALNPELVAAGEKLFRQCQACHQVGDGAKNRVGPQLNGVMGRTIGGVEDFRYSKTMAAMGEEGQVWDEESMAAFLADPRGYVKGTKMSYRGLKKDEDIAAMTEYLKSFSN
;
A
#
# COMPACT_ATOMS: atom_id res chain seq x y z
N TYR A 1 -45.48 12.88 -27.90
CA TYR A 1 -45.73 12.67 -26.45
C TYR A 1 -44.93 13.74 -25.67
N ASN A 2 -45.48 14.86 -25.35
CA ASN A 2 -44.88 15.87 -24.49
C ASN A 2 -44.98 15.42 -23.02
N LEU A 3 -44.16 14.43 -22.64
CA LEU A 3 -44.11 13.95 -21.26
C LEU A 3 -42.96 14.66 -20.54
N GLY A 4 -43.25 15.16 -19.36
CA GLY A 4 -42.29 15.87 -18.54
C GLY A 4 -42.35 17.39 -18.69
N ARG A 5 -41.46 18.09 -17.99
CA ARG A 5 -41.25 19.53 -18.01
C ARG A 5 -39.77 19.86 -18.10
N MET A 6 -39.47 21.09 -18.40
CA MET A 6 -38.07 21.58 -18.25
C MET A 6 -37.66 21.48 -16.79
N ALA A 7 -36.45 21.00 -16.56
CA ALA A 7 -35.86 20.98 -15.23
C ALA A 7 -35.63 22.42 -14.73
N LEU A 8 -35.81 22.62 -13.44
CA LEU A 8 -35.52 23.91 -12.80
C LEU A 8 -33.99 24.03 -12.61
N PRO A 9 -33.43 25.26 -12.58
CA PRO A 9 -32.01 25.46 -12.37
C PRO A 9 -31.48 24.78 -11.10
N GLU A 10 -32.25 24.80 -10.01
CA GLU A 10 -31.90 24.15 -8.75
C GLU A 10 -31.94 22.61 -8.83
N GLU A 11 -32.77 22.04 -9.69
CA GLU A 11 -32.79 20.60 -9.97
C GLU A 11 -31.53 20.21 -10.79
N ILE A 12 -31.14 21.04 -11.76
CA ILE A 12 -29.92 20.83 -12.53
C ILE A 12 -28.72 20.92 -11.59
N ALA A 13 -28.61 21.97 -10.78
CA ALA A 13 -27.50 22.18 -9.84
C ALA A 13 -27.34 21.04 -8.82
N ALA A 14 -28.44 20.39 -8.44
CA ALA A 14 -28.39 19.24 -7.52
C ALA A 14 -27.79 17.98 -8.16
N TRP A 15 -27.72 17.90 -9.49
CA TRP A 15 -27.17 16.77 -10.24
C TRP A 15 -25.86 17.10 -10.94
N ASP A 16 -25.53 18.38 -11.09
CA ASP A 16 -24.32 18.90 -11.74
C ASP A 16 -23.17 18.95 -10.71
N LEU A 17 -22.67 17.77 -10.35
CA LEU A 17 -21.67 17.57 -9.31
C LEU A 17 -20.37 17.01 -9.86
N ASP A 18 -20.32 16.71 -11.15
CA ASP A 18 -19.15 16.09 -11.77
C ASP A 18 -18.00 17.09 -11.98
N VAL A 19 -16.79 16.54 -11.87
CA VAL A 19 -15.54 17.28 -12.08
C VAL A 19 -14.82 16.74 -13.30
N THR A 20 -14.61 17.62 -14.28
CA THR A 20 -13.95 17.24 -15.53
C THR A 20 -12.42 17.43 -15.46
N PRO A 21 -11.64 16.81 -16.39
CA PRO A 21 -10.18 16.88 -16.35
C PRO A 21 -9.59 18.30 -16.45
N ASP A 22 -10.31 19.26 -16.98
CA ASP A 22 -9.93 20.67 -17.06
C ASP A 22 -10.25 21.48 -15.79
N GLY A 23 -10.75 20.82 -14.75
CA GLY A 23 -11.12 21.44 -13.46
C GLY A 23 -12.51 22.06 -13.43
N THR A 24 -13.27 21.97 -14.52
CA THR A 24 -14.68 22.44 -14.51
C THR A 24 -15.46 21.61 -13.50
N GLY A 25 -16.25 22.27 -12.65
CA GLY A 25 -17.03 21.64 -11.59
C GLY A 25 -16.33 21.52 -10.24
N LEU A 26 -15.02 21.83 -10.14
CA LEU A 26 -14.33 21.83 -8.85
C LEU A 26 -14.91 22.90 -7.91
N PRO A 27 -15.38 22.54 -6.71
CA PRO A 27 -15.79 23.54 -5.73
C PRO A 27 -14.57 24.23 -5.11
N GLU A 28 -14.75 25.46 -4.62
CA GLU A 28 -13.75 26.10 -3.78
C GLU A 28 -13.50 25.26 -2.53
N GLY A 29 -12.22 25.10 -2.16
CA GLY A 29 -11.82 24.32 -0.99
C GLY A 29 -10.35 23.94 -1.03
N SER A 30 -9.88 23.36 0.07
CA SER A 30 -8.51 22.85 0.22
C SER A 30 -8.44 21.81 1.34
N GLY A 31 -7.41 20.93 1.27
CA GLY A 31 -7.13 19.99 2.34
C GLY A 31 -5.69 19.51 2.29
N ASP A 32 -5.09 19.34 3.45
CA ASP A 32 -3.72 18.84 3.59
C ASP A 32 -3.69 17.33 3.81
N VAL A 33 -2.48 16.75 3.62
CA VAL A 33 -2.25 15.30 3.74
C VAL A 33 -2.57 14.78 5.14
N LEU A 34 -2.24 15.54 6.20
CA LEU A 34 -2.43 15.08 7.59
C LEU A 34 -3.91 15.01 7.96
N THR A 35 -4.66 16.05 7.61
CA THR A 35 -6.12 16.06 7.76
C THR A 35 -6.74 14.94 6.92
N GLY A 36 -6.22 14.72 5.71
CA GLY A 36 -6.67 13.64 4.81
C GLY A 36 -6.44 12.25 5.40
N GLU A 37 -5.32 12.04 6.07
CA GLU A 37 -5.05 10.78 6.78
C GLU A 37 -6.07 10.53 7.89
N GLU A 38 -6.36 11.55 8.71
CA GLU A 38 -7.32 11.41 9.81
C GLU A 38 -8.71 11.02 9.29
N VAL A 39 -9.21 11.75 8.29
CA VAL A 39 -10.53 11.48 7.69
C VAL A 39 -10.52 10.12 6.95
N PHE A 40 -9.44 9.80 6.24
CA PHE A 40 -9.31 8.52 5.52
C PHE A 40 -9.37 7.32 6.48
N ILE A 41 -8.67 7.39 7.60
CA ILE A 41 -8.68 6.31 8.60
C ILE A 41 -10.07 6.14 9.20
N GLU A 42 -10.78 7.24 9.45
CA GLU A 42 -12.12 7.19 10.03
C GLU A 42 -13.17 6.66 9.04
N GLN A 43 -13.12 7.10 7.78
CA GLN A 43 -14.19 6.89 6.80
C GLN A 43 -13.89 5.81 5.75
N CYS A 44 -12.61 5.52 5.46
CA CYS A 44 -12.21 4.74 4.29
C CYS A 44 -11.41 3.48 4.65
N ALA A 45 -10.60 3.52 5.72
CA ALA A 45 -9.64 2.46 6.04
C ALA A 45 -10.28 1.11 6.38
N VAL A 46 -11.55 1.08 6.80
CA VAL A 46 -12.28 -0.18 7.05
C VAL A 46 -12.29 -1.08 5.81
N CYS A 47 -12.31 -0.49 4.61
CA CYS A 47 -12.28 -1.18 3.33
C CYS A 47 -10.91 -1.06 2.64
N HIS A 48 -10.32 0.13 2.61
CA HIS A 48 -9.13 0.40 1.81
C HIS A 48 -7.81 0.20 2.56
N GLY A 49 -7.85 -0.15 3.86
CA GLY A 49 -6.67 -0.22 4.72
C GLY A 49 -6.17 1.15 5.14
N ASP A 50 -5.38 1.22 6.21
CA ASP A 50 -4.92 2.50 6.76
C ASP A 50 -3.95 3.22 5.82
N PHE A 51 -3.32 2.50 4.88
CA PHE A 51 -2.35 2.99 3.90
C PHE A 51 -2.86 2.87 2.45
N ALA A 52 -4.17 2.78 2.28
CA ALA A 52 -4.80 2.59 0.98
C ALA A 52 -4.38 1.28 0.26
N GLU A 53 -3.84 0.30 1.01
CA GLU A 53 -3.35 -1.00 0.52
C GLU A 53 -4.46 -2.00 0.20
N GLY A 54 -5.71 -1.68 0.56
CA GLY A 54 -6.87 -2.53 0.40
C GLY A 54 -6.97 -3.62 1.47
N ARG A 55 -8.21 -4.08 1.76
CA ARG A 55 -8.48 -5.19 2.69
C ARG A 55 -9.33 -6.27 2.02
N GLY A 56 -8.88 -7.52 2.07
CA GLY A 56 -9.61 -8.63 1.45
C GLY A 56 -9.89 -8.35 -0.03
N ASN A 57 -11.16 -8.33 -0.41
CA ASN A 57 -11.60 -8.05 -1.78
C ASN A 57 -11.77 -6.56 -2.12
N TRP A 58 -11.56 -5.67 -1.15
CA TRP A 58 -11.68 -4.24 -1.40
C TRP A 58 -10.47 -3.69 -2.14
N PRO A 59 -10.68 -2.75 -3.08
CA PRO A 59 -9.61 -2.33 -3.98
C PRO A 59 -8.51 -1.58 -3.26
N LYS A 60 -7.28 -1.82 -3.72
CA LYS A 60 -6.11 -1.03 -3.40
C LYS A 60 -6.20 0.32 -4.10
N LEU A 61 -5.88 1.40 -3.39
CA LEU A 61 -5.79 2.74 -3.95
C LEU A 61 -4.35 3.19 -4.12
N ALA A 62 -3.41 2.51 -3.44
CA ALA A 62 -1.99 2.81 -3.49
C ALA A 62 -1.16 1.65 -4.03
N GLY A 63 -0.01 1.98 -4.61
CA GLY A 63 0.95 1.05 -5.20
C GLY A 63 0.76 0.83 -6.69
N GLY A 64 1.54 -0.10 -7.26
CA GLY A 64 1.46 -0.48 -8.68
C GLY A 64 2.27 0.41 -9.62
N ASP A 65 3.09 1.33 -9.10
CA ASP A 65 4.01 2.10 -9.93
C ASP A 65 4.91 1.16 -10.76
N GLY A 66 5.07 1.47 -12.05
CA GLY A 66 5.85 0.69 -12.99
C GLY A 66 5.27 -0.66 -13.42
N THR A 67 4.11 -1.08 -12.89
CA THR A 67 3.54 -2.42 -13.17
C THR A 67 2.65 -2.49 -14.41
N LEU A 68 2.34 -1.37 -15.07
CA LEU A 68 1.35 -1.36 -16.17
C LEU A 68 1.75 -2.22 -17.38
N ALA A 69 3.06 -2.47 -17.57
CA ALA A 69 3.57 -3.36 -18.60
C ALA A 69 3.62 -4.84 -18.18
N ASP A 70 3.33 -5.16 -16.93
CA ASP A 70 3.36 -6.54 -16.43
C ASP A 70 2.18 -7.35 -16.96
N LYS A 71 2.33 -8.67 -16.91
CA LYS A 71 1.25 -9.60 -17.32
C LYS A 71 -0.01 -9.42 -16.46
N ASP A 72 0.14 -9.03 -15.19
CA ASP A 72 -0.92 -8.81 -14.22
C ASP A 72 -0.65 -7.49 -13.48
N PRO A 73 -0.97 -6.35 -14.11
CA PRO A 73 -0.65 -5.04 -13.57
C PRO A 73 -1.53 -4.68 -12.38
N LEU A 74 -0.94 -4.07 -11.35
CA LEU A 74 -1.69 -3.51 -10.24
C LEU A 74 -2.17 -2.09 -10.62
N LYS A 75 -3.46 -1.96 -10.89
CA LYS A 75 -4.11 -0.72 -11.32
C LYS A 75 -4.66 0.05 -10.13
N THR A 76 -4.03 1.15 -9.77
CA THR A 76 -4.41 2.03 -8.66
C THR A 76 -4.44 3.49 -9.08
N VAL A 77 -4.71 4.39 -8.15
CA VAL A 77 -4.57 5.84 -8.35
C VAL A 77 -3.13 6.20 -8.73
N GLY A 78 -2.14 5.56 -8.10
CA GLY A 78 -0.71 5.85 -8.34
C GLY A 78 -0.10 5.16 -9.56
N SER A 79 -0.85 4.36 -10.31
CA SER A 79 -0.30 3.66 -11.48
C SER A 79 -1.12 3.82 -12.75
N TYR A 80 -2.45 3.78 -12.65
CA TYR A 80 -3.34 3.64 -13.81
C TYR A 80 -4.22 4.87 -14.08
N TRP A 81 -4.65 5.58 -13.04
CA TRP A 81 -5.61 6.67 -13.17
C TRP A 81 -4.95 7.89 -13.83
N PRO A 82 -5.48 8.37 -14.99
CA PRO A 82 -4.82 9.42 -15.75
C PRO A 82 -5.13 10.84 -15.27
N TYR A 83 -6.27 11.03 -14.58
CA TYR A 83 -6.74 12.36 -14.17
C TYR A 83 -7.03 12.41 -12.68
N LEU A 84 -6.53 13.45 -12.01
CA LEU A 84 -6.84 13.71 -10.62
C LEU A 84 -8.32 14.03 -10.41
N SER A 85 -8.95 14.69 -11.38
CA SER A 85 -10.40 14.97 -11.36
C SER A 85 -11.23 13.72 -11.16
N THR A 86 -10.84 12.60 -11.78
CA THR A 86 -11.53 11.32 -11.59
C THR A 86 -11.43 10.81 -10.16
N VAL A 87 -10.28 11.03 -9.49
CA VAL A 87 -10.10 10.63 -8.08
C VAL A 87 -10.99 11.46 -7.18
N TRP A 88 -10.91 12.78 -7.31
CA TRP A 88 -11.67 13.72 -6.50
C TRP A 88 -13.19 13.51 -6.67
N ASP A 89 -13.63 13.45 -7.92
CA ASP A 89 -15.03 13.26 -8.28
C ASP A 89 -15.60 11.94 -7.77
N TYR A 90 -14.83 10.85 -7.89
CA TYR A 90 -15.24 9.54 -7.40
C TYR A 90 -15.37 9.53 -5.88
N VAL A 91 -14.42 10.11 -5.16
CA VAL A 91 -14.47 10.23 -3.70
C VAL A 91 -15.69 11.06 -3.30
N HIS A 92 -15.88 12.23 -3.89
CA HIS A 92 -16.98 13.14 -3.53
C HIS A 92 -18.35 12.56 -3.82
N ARG A 93 -18.55 11.99 -5.02
CA ARG A 93 -19.89 11.52 -5.46
C ARG A 93 -20.25 10.12 -5.00
N SER A 94 -19.25 9.26 -4.72
CA SER A 94 -19.51 7.82 -4.53
C SER A 94 -19.02 7.27 -3.20
N MET A 95 -18.14 7.97 -2.49
CA MET A 95 -17.55 7.52 -1.22
C MET A 95 -18.01 8.40 -0.05
N PRO A 96 -18.01 7.86 1.19
CA PRO A 96 -17.81 6.45 1.58
C PRO A 96 -18.92 5.53 1.04
N PHE A 97 -18.59 4.28 0.75
CA PHE A 97 -19.58 3.31 0.24
C PHE A 97 -20.77 3.17 1.20
N GLY A 98 -21.98 3.43 0.68
CA GLY A 98 -23.20 3.45 1.48
C GLY A 98 -23.52 4.79 2.16
N ALA A 99 -22.61 5.77 2.11
CA ALA A 99 -22.78 7.12 2.64
C ALA A 99 -22.23 8.19 1.67
N ALA A 100 -22.47 8.01 0.36
CA ALA A 100 -21.99 8.91 -0.68
C ALA A 100 -22.49 10.36 -0.46
N GLN A 101 -21.67 11.35 -0.88
CA GLN A 101 -21.97 12.78 -0.81
C GLN A 101 -22.14 13.32 0.62
N THR A 102 -21.53 12.66 1.61
CA THR A 102 -21.53 13.15 3.01
C THR A 102 -20.25 13.92 3.34
N LEU A 103 -19.20 13.78 2.54
CA LEU A 103 -17.95 14.50 2.71
C LEU A 103 -18.07 15.94 2.21
N THR A 104 -17.48 16.86 2.96
CA THR A 104 -17.31 18.24 2.50
C THR A 104 -16.28 18.33 1.37
N ALA A 105 -16.24 19.47 0.66
CA ALA A 105 -15.22 19.72 -0.35
C ALA A 105 -13.81 19.63 0.25
N ASP A 106 -13.59 20.27 1.41
CA ASP A 106 -12.29 20.26 2.09
C ASP A 106 -11.85 18.86 2.52
N GLU A 107 -12.75 18.04 3.08
CA GLU A 107 -12.46 16.64 3.40
C GLU A 107 -12.12 15.84 2.14
N THR A 108 -12.81 16.09 1.02
CA THR A 108 -12.53 15.43 -0.25
C THR A 108 -11.16 15.82 -0.80
N TYR A 109 -10.78 17.11 -0.73
CA TYR A 109 -9.42 17.56 -1.07
C TYR A 109 -8.37 16.91 -0.17
N ALA A 110 -8.60 16.87 1.14
CA ALA A 110 -7.71 16.27 2.12
C ALA A 110 -7.51 14.77 1.86
N ILE A 111 -8.59 13.99 1.68
CA ILE A 111 -8.53 12.57 1.34
C ILE A 111 -7.77 12.35 0.03
N THR A 112 -8.03 13.18 -0.98
CA THR A 112 -7.34 13.10 -2.27
C THR A 112 -5.85 13.38 -2.11
N ALA A 113 -5.45 14.40 -1.33
CA ALA A 113 -4.06 14.67 -0.99
C ALA A 113 -3.40 13.49 -0.28
N TYR A 114 -4.10 12.85 0.66
CA TYR A 114 -3.60 11.65 1.35
C TYR A 114 -3.40 10.45 0.41
N ILE A 115 -4.33 10.23 -0.53
CA ILE A 115 -4.18 9.16 -1.54
C ILE A 115 -2.97 9.44 -2.45
N LEU A 116 -2.76 10.71 -2.86
CA LEU A 116 -1.57 11.11 -3.63
C LEU A 116 -0.29 10.85 -2.83
N TYR A 117 -0.26 11.24 -1.55
CA TYR A 117 0.86 11.00 -0.65
C TYR A 117 1.14 9.49 -0.47
N SER A 118 0.10 8.68 -0.27
CA SER A 118 0.21 7.23 -0.17
C SER A 118 0.80 6.56 -1.42
N ASN A 119 0.74 7.27 -2.57
CA ASN A 119 1.35 6.87 -3.84
C ASN A 119 2.68 7.60 -4.14
N TYR A 120 3.25 8.34 -3.19
CA TYR A 120 4.52 9.08 -3.36
C TYR A 120 4.51 10.15 -4.47
N LEU A 121 3.35 10.68 -4.79
CA LEU A 121 3.17 11.72 -5.80
C LEU A 121 3.35 13.12 -5.22
N VAL A 122 3.14 13.26 -3.91
CA VAL A 122 3.30 14.51 -3.15
C VAL A 122 3.98 14.25 -1.82
N GLU A 123 4.51 15.29 -1.17
CA GLU A 123 5.11 15.20 0.17
C GLU A 123 4.04 15.37 1.26
N ASP A 124 4.41 15.14 2.53
CA ASP A 124 3.48 15.15 3.67
C ASP A 124 2.97 16.54 4.07
N ASP A 125 3.68 17.60 3.64
CA ASP A 125 3.30 19.00 3.85
C ASP A 125 2.43 19.57 2.71
N PHE A 126 2.07 18.74 1.74
CA PHE A 126 1.30 19.17 0.58
C PHE A 126 -0.14 19.51 0.95
N VAL A 127 -0.62 20.62 0.42
CA VAL A 127 -2.02 21.07 0.51
C VAL A 127 -2.61 21.08 -0.90
N LEU A 128 -3.61 20.24 -1.14
CA LEU A 128 -4.37 20.23 -2.38
C LEU A 128 -5.51 21.24 -2.28
N SER A 129 -5.70 22.06 -3.30
CA SER A 129 -6.78 23.03 -3.37
C SER A 129 -7.32 23.14 -4.80
N HIS A 130 -8.45 23.82 -4.96
CA HIS A 130 -8.99 24.13 -6.30
C HIS A 130 -8.03 25.00 -7.14
N GLU A 131 -7.13 25.76 -6.51
CA GLU A 131 -6.18 26.64 -7.22
C GLU A 131 -5.00 25.86 -7.82
N ASN A 132 -4.47 24.83 -7.12
CA ASN A 132 -3.31 24.05 -7.56
C ASN A 132 -3.67 22.66 -8.10
N PHE A 133 -4.94 22.36 -8.22
CA PHE A 133 -5.44 21.04 -8.61
C PHE A 133 -4.88 20.52 -9.93
N LEU A 134 -4.82 21.41 -10.93
CA LEU A 134 -4.34 21.09 -12.27
C LEU A 134 -2.81 21.05 -12.39
N GLU A 135 -2.08 21.42 -11.34
CA GLU A 135 -0.63 21.34 -11.29
C GLU A 135 -0.14 19.92 -10.91
N VAL A 136 -1.04 19.08 -10.42
CA VAL A 136 -0.72 17.68 -10.07
C VAL A 136 -0.73 16.83 -11.32
N GLU A 137 0.44 16.33 -11.69
CA GLU A 137 0.63 15.44 -12.83
C GLU A 137 0.47 13.98 -12.38
N MET A 138 -0.51 13.27 -12.94
CA MET A 138 -0.74 11.86 -12.63
C MET A 138 0.22 10.97 -13.42
N PRO A 139 0.71 9.84 -12.85
CA PRO A 139 1.71 8.97 -13.51
C PRO A 139 1.28 8.44 -14.88
N ASN A 140 -0.01 8.27 -15.10
CA ASN A 140 -0.57 7.76 -16.36
C ASN A 140 -1.32 8.84 -17.18
N ALA A 141 -1.00 10.11 -16.99
CA ALA A 141 -1.64 11.22 -17.73
C ALA A 141 -1.52 11.04 -19.25
N ASP A 142 -0.37 10.56 -19.71
CA ASP A 142 -0.07 10.28 -21.12
C ASP A 142 -0.42 8.83 -21.56
N GLY A 143 -1.13 8.09 -20.72
CA GLY A 143 -1.43 6.67 -20.96
C GLY A 143 -2.47 6.38 -22.04
N PHE A 144 -3.09 7.40 -22.62
CA PHE A 144 -4.04 7.24 -23.71
C PHE A 144 -3.33 7.11 -25.05
N ILE A 145 -3.74 6.11 -25.81
CA ILE A 145 -3.35 5.94 -27.20
C ILE A 145 -4.52 6.31 -28.10
N VAL A 146 -4.22 6.84 -29.27
CA VAL A 146 -5.24 7.14 -30.28
C VAL A 146 -5.82 5.79 -30.76
N ASP A 147 -7.14 5.71 -30.81
CA ASP A 147 -7.85 4.52 -31.30
C ASP A 147 -7.70 4.42 -32.83
N ASP A 148 -6.91 3.46 -33.29
CA ASP A 148 -6.65 3.19 -34.71
C ASP A 148 -7.30 1.89 -35.19
N ARG A 149 -8.28 1.35 -34.43
CA ARG A 149 -8.92 0.05 -34.69
C ARG A 149 -9.49 -0.07 -36.09
N GLU A 150 -10.01 1.01 -36.68
CA GLU A 150 -10.54 0.99 -38.01
C GLU A 150 -9.51 0.55 -39.07
N GLU A 151 -8.24 0.89 -38.84
CA GLU A 151 -7.13 0.52 -39.72
C GLU A 151 -6.41 -0.75 -39.24
N ALA A 152 -5.99 -0.75 -37.95
CA ALA A 152 -5.18 -1.83 -37.39
C ALA A 152 -5.94 -3.15 -37.28
N GLU A 153 -7.24 -3.10 -37.03
CA GLU A 153 -8.09 -4.27 -36.85
C GLU A 153 -8.99 -4.57 -38.05
N ALA A 154 -8.79 -3.90 -39.19
CA ALA A 154 -9.57 -4.12 -40.40
C ALA A 154 -9.64 -5.62 -40.83
N HIS A 155 -8.60 -6.39 -40.52
CA HIS A 155 -8.54 -7.82 -40.81
C HIS A 155 -9.52 -8.67 -39.97
N PHE A 156 -9.98 -8.18 -38.80
CA PHE A 156 -11.00 -8.84 -37.99
C PHE A 156 -12.43 -8.62 -38.51
N TRP A 157 -12.62 -7.67 -39.41
CA TRP A 157 -13.94 -7.40 -40.03
C TRP A 157 -14.28 -8.37 -41.14
N ASN A 158 -13.43 -9.38 -41.40
CA ASN A 158 -13.74 -10.43 -42.37
C ASN A 158 -14.98 -11.22 -41.91
N THR A 159 -15.98 -11.24 -42.77
CA THR A 159 -17.27 -11.90 -42.47
C THR A 159 -17.24 -13.42 -42.73
N GLU A 160 -16.17 -13.93 -43.30
CA GLU A 160 -15.99 -15.38 -43.50
C GLU A 160 -15.35 -15.99 -42.25
N ALA A 161 -16.19 -16.43 -41.31
CA ALA A 161 -15.72 -17.12 -40.12
C ALA A 161 -15.17 -18.51 -40.48
N CYS A 162 -13.95 -18.82 -40.03
CA CYS A 162 -13.43 -20.16 -40.08
C CYS A 162 -14.17 -21.04 -39.07
N MET A 163 -14.90 -22.05 -39.55
CA MET A 163 -15.75 -22.93 -38.74
C MET A 163 -15.12 -24.29 -38.41
N SER A 164 -14.05 -24.69 -39.08
CA SER A 164 -13.35 -25.95 -38.84
C SER A 164 -11.88 -25.82 -39.23
N ASP A 165 -11.03 -26.55 -38.53
CA ASP A 165 -9.58 -26.64 -38.80
C ASP A 165 -8.87 -25.29 -38.96
N CYS A 166 -9.29 -24.32 -38.17
CA CYS A 166 -8.81 -22.94 -38.25
C CYS A 166 -7.37 -22.75 -37.76
N LYS A 167 -6.86 -23.71 -37.01
CA LYS A 167 -5.50 -23.75 -36.48
C LYS A 167 -4.99 -25.17 -36.47
N ASP A 168 -3.72 -25.34 -36.77
CA ASP A 168 -3.04 -26.66 -36.73
C ASP A 168 -3.02 -27.24 -35.29
N SER A 169 -2.94 -26.38 -34.30
CA SER A 169 -3.02 -26.78 -32.89
C SER A 169 -3.61 -25.66 -32.03
N VAL A 170 -4.23 -26.03 -30.91
CA VAL A 170 -4.73 -25.11 -29.91
C VAL A 170 -3.90 -25.25 -28.62
N GLU A 171 -3.31 -24.17 -28.20
CA GLU A 171 -2.55 -24.09 -26.94
C GLU A 171 -3.24 -23.13 -25.98
N ILE A 172 -3.36 -23.54 -24.71
CA ILE A 172 -3.86 -22.67 -23.66
C ILE A 172 -2.70 -21.78 -23.22
N THR A 173 -2.70 -20.51 -23.65
CA THR A 173 -1.66 -19.54 -23.32
C THR A 173 -1.92 -18.81 -22.01
N MET A 174 -3.18 -18.75 -21.56
CA MET A 174 -3.57 -18.08 -20.32
C MET A 174 -4.83 -18.72 -19.73
N ARG A 175 -4.90 -18.77 -18.41
CA ARG A 175 -6.12 -19.12 -17.68
C ARG A 175 -6.64 -17.90 -16.97
N ALA A 176 -7.95 -17.71 -16.90
CA ALA A 176 -8.56 -16.70 -16.06
C ALA A 176 -8.19 -16.97 -14.59
N ALA A 177 -7.86 -15.92 -13.84
CA ALA A 177 -7.73 -16.02 -12.41
C ALA A 177 -9.09 -16.40 -11.80
N VAL A 178 -9.08 -17.36 -10.89
CA VAL A 178 -10.25 -17.65 -10.05
C VAL A 178 -10.25 -16.63 -8.93
N LEU A 179 -11.17 -15.67 -8.99
CA LEU A 179 -11.41 -14.76 -7.87
C LEU A 179 -12.30 -15.51 -6.88
N ASP A 180 -11.73 -15.96 -5.76
CA ASP A 180 -12.49 -16.49 -4.65
C ASP A 180 -13.04 -15.31 -3.84
N VAL A 181 -14.33 -15.07 -3.97
CA VAL A 181 -15.07 -14.02 -3.25
C VAL A 181 -15.79 -14.57 -2.03
N THR A 182 -15.58 -15.84 -1.70
CA THR A 182 -16.14 -16.44 -0.48
C THR A 182 -15.42 -15.81 0.71
N PRO A 183 -16.13 -15.24 1.70
CA PRO A 183 -15.49 -14.82 2.93
C PRO A 183 -14.71 -15.99 3.52
N GLU A 184 -13.45 -15.79 3.85
CA GLU A 184 -12.69 -16.77 4.63
C GLU A 184 -13.42 -16.89 5.98
N GLU A 185 -14.21 -17.95 6.15
CA GLU A 185 -14.60 -18.40 7.47
C GLU A 185 -13.29 -18.74 8.17
N GLU A 186 -12.98 -18.06 9.28
CA GLU A 186 -11.88 -18.44 10.15
C GLU A 186 -12.11 -19.92 10.49
N GLU A 187 -11.46 -20.84 9.76
CA GLU A 187 -11.37 -22.23 10.17
C GLU A 187 -10.66 -22.24 11.54
N GLU A 188 -11.46 -22.30 12.61
CA GLU A 188 -10.99 -22.85 13.86
C GLU A 188 -10.41 -24.21 13.52
N ALA A 189 -9.08 -24.29 13.48
CA ALA A 189 -8.36 -25.51 13.28
C ALA A 189 -8.79 -26.50 14.37
N ALA A 190 -9.72 -27.37 14.01
CA ALA A 190 -9.99 -28.58 14.76
C ALA A 190 -8.72 -29.45 14.71
N ALA A 191 -7.94 -29.39 15.77
CA ALA A 191 -6.81 -30.26 15.96
C ALA A 191 -7.32 -31.69 16.07
N GLU A 192 -7.10 -32.50 15.05
CA GLU A 192 -7.09 -33.94 15.20
C GLU A 192 -5.85 -34.35 16.02
N PRO A 193 -5.99 -35.25 17.03
CA PRO A 193 -4.86 -35.65 17.83
C PRO A 193 -4.05 -36.71 17.06
N ALA A 194 -2.89 -36.37 16.58
CA ALA A 194 -1.89 -37.35 16.17
C ALA A 194 -1.11 -37.83 17.40
N ALA A 195 -1.04 -39.16 17.50
CA ALA A 195 -0.52 -40.01 18.54
C ALA A 195 0.84 -39.59 19.12
N ALA A 196 0.93 -39.78 20.42
CA ALA A 196 2.13 -39.73 21.24
C ALA A 196 3.20 -40.74 20.76
N GLU A 197 4.42 -40.28 20.56
CA GLU A 197 5.61 -41.11 20.78
C GLU A 197 6.47 -40.44 21.86
N GLU A 198 6.58 -41.18 22.94
CA GLU A 198 7.48 -40.89 24.04
C GLU A 198 8.93 -41.01 23.59
N VAL A 199 9.74 -39.98 23.84
CA VAL A 199 11.20 -40.19 24.00
C VAL A 199 11.69 -39.44 25.23
N GLU A 200 12.20 -40.23 26.06
CA GLU A 200 12.86 -40.20 27.34
C GLU A 200 13.78 -38.98 27.63
N MET A 201 13.62 -38.48 28.85
CA MET A 201 14.52 -37.53 29.52
C MET A 201 15.89 -38.14 29.82
N ALA A 202 16.94 -37.42 29.54
CA ALA A 202 18.20 -37.58 30.23
C ALA A 202 18.72 -36.23 30.73
N ALA A 203 18.74 -36.10 32.03
CA ALA A 203 19.37 -35.03 32.78
C ALA A 203 20.85 -35.37 33.03
N ALA A 204 21.69 -34.36 33.03
CA ALA A 204 22.89 -34.16 33.85
C ALA A 204 23.71 -33.02 33.26
N GLU A 205 24.17 -32.15 33.92
CA GLU A 205 24.74 -31.67 35.17
C GLU A 205 25.72 -30.56 34.84
N THR A 206 25.75 -29.59 35.67
CA THR A 206 26.57 -28.38 35.75
C THR A 206 28.07 -28.69 35.76
N GLU A 207 28.90 -27.79 35.18
CA GLU A 207 30.11 -27.29 35.87
C GLU A 207 30.56 -25.92 35.35
N GLU A 208 31.11 -25.18 36.27
CA GLU A 208 31.45 -23.76 36.39
C GLU A 208 32.86 -23.47 35.91
N ALA A 209 33.07 -22.25 35.41
CA ALA A 209 34.13 -21.32 35.71
C ALA A 209 35.11 -20.88 34.56
N ALA A 210 35.16 -19.58 34.49
CA ALA A 210 36.32 -18.68 34.35
C ALA A 210 36.57 -17.96 33.01
N ALA A 211 36.13 -16.70 33.06
CA ALA A 211 36.83 -15.41 32.71
C ALA A 211 37.61 -15.23 31.42
N GLU A 212 37.03 -14.39 30.54
CA GLU A 212 37.46 -13.20 29.77
C GLU A 212 38.63 -13.32 28.75
N PRO A 213 38.59 -12.51 27.65
CA PRO A 213 37.91 -11.26 27.39
C PRO A 213 37.19 -11.11 26.02
N ALA A 214 36.24 -10.20 26.03
CA ALA A 214 35.63 -9.39 24.94
C ALA A 214 35.80 -9.85 23.48
N ALA A 215 34.75 -10.49 22.98
CA ALA A 215 34.30 -10.46 21.60
C ALA A 215 32.80 -10.16 21.64
N GLU A 216 32.33 -9.29 20.78
CA GLU A 216 30.93 -8.89 20.65
C GLU A 216 30.03 -10.13 20.71
N GLU A 217 29.24 -10.24 21.80
CA GLU A 217 28.20 -11.25 21.92
C GLU A 217 27.13 -11.00 20.88
N THR A 218 27.06 -11.85 19.87
CA THR A 218 25.79 -12.08 19.16
C THR A 218 24.85 -12.73 20.19
N ALA A 219 24.07 -11.90 20.88
CA ALA A 219 23.06 -12.34 21.81
C ALA A 219 22.13 -13.30 21.06
N ALA A 220 22.00 -14.54 21.58
CA ALA A 220 21.10 -15.52 20.98
C ALA A 220 19.67 -14.94 20.93
N LEU A 221 19.10 -14.92 19.73
CA LEU A 221 17.74 -14.41 19.49
C LEU A 221 16.74 -15.11 20.42
N ASN A 222 15.82 -14.33 21.00
CA ASN A 222 14.74 -14.87 21.80
C ASN A 222 13.65 -15.46 20.89
N PRO A 223 13.47 -16.79 20.82
CA PRO A 223 12.54 -17.43 19.89
C PRO A 223 11.07 -17.04 20.12
N GLU A 224 10.69 -16.71 21.36
CA GLU A 224 9.33 -16.28 21.68
C GLU A 224 9.05 -14.87 21.14
N LEU A 225 10.02 -13.96 21.27
CA LEU A 225 9.92 -12.61 20.70
C LEU A 225 9.96 -12.65 19.17
N VAL A 226 10.78 -13.51 18.58
CA VAL A 226 10.83 -13.68 17.11
C VAL A 226 9.47 -14.16 16.60
N ALA A 227 8.86 -15.18 17.24
CA ALA A 227 7.54 -15.68 16.83
C ALA A 227 6.41 -14.66 17.05
N ALA A 228 6.50 -13.83 18.09
CA ALA A 228 5.57 -12.72 18.30
C ALA A 228 5.74 -11.62 17.24
N GLY A 229 6.99 -11.26 16.93
CA GLY A 229 7.34 -10.28 15.90
C GLY A 229 6.92 -10.71 14.51
N GLU A 230 7.02 -12.00 14.16
CA GLU A 230 6.52 -12.56 12.90
C GLU A 230 5.01 -12.31 12.72
N LYS A 231 4.23 -12.53 13.78
CA LYS A 231 2.79 -12.24 13.73
C LYS A 231 2.51 -10.77 13.55
N LEU A 232 3.25 -9.89 14.24
CA LEU A 232 3.13 -8.45 14.13
C LEU A 232 3.56 -7.95 12.75
N PHE A 233 4.57 -8.58 12.13
CA PHE A 233 5.10 -8.21 10.82
C PHE A 233 4.06 -8.33 9.69
N ARG A 234 2.98 -9.06 9.89
CA ARG A 234 1.88 -9.13 8.91
C ARG A 234 1.33 -7.75 8.53
N GLN A 235 1.27 -6.82 9.47
CA GLN A 235 0.87 -5.43 9.19
C GLN A 235 1.92 -4.63 8.40
N CYS A 236 3.17 -5.09 8.35
CA CYS A 236 4.26 -4.47 7.62
C CYS A 236 4.45 -5.05 6.21
N GLN A 237 3.94 -6.26 5.95
CA GLN A 237 4.12 -7.02 4.71
C GLN A 237 3.49 -6.35 3.48
N ALA A 238 2.51 -5.47 3.68
CA ALA A 238 1.92 -4.69 2.60
C ALA A 238 2.99 -3.85 1.87
N CYS A 239 3.93 -3.28 2.65
CA CYS A 239 4.95 -2.37 2.16
C CYS A 239 6.36 -2.98 2.15
N HIS A 240 6.68 -3.87 3.07
CA HIS A 240 8.04 -4.41 3.28
C HIS A 240 8.12 -5.90 3.02
N GLN A 241 9.34 -6.36 2.68
CA GLN A 241 9.67 -7.79 2.57
C GLN A 241 10.89 -8.14 3.40
N VAL A 242 10.91 -9.37 3.93
CA VAL A 242 12.06 -10.02 4.58
C VAL A 242 12.22 -11.44 4.05
N GLY A 243 13.37 -12.05 4.27
CA GLY A 243 13.69 -13.41 3.86
C GLY A 243 14.25 -13.53 2.46
N ASP A 244 14.37 -14.78 1.96
CA ASP A 244 14.98 -15.06 0.67
C ASP A 244 14.20 -14.42 -0.49
N GLY A 245 14.92 -13.68 -1.33
CA GLY A 245 14.33 -13.01 -2.50
C GLY A 245 13.52 -11.75 -2.19
N ALA A 246 13.64 -11.20 -0.96
CA ALA A 246 12.99 -9.95 -0.59
C ALA A 246 13.41 -8.79 -1.52
N LYS A 247 12.45 -8.03 -1.99
CA LYS A 247 12.62 -6.90 -2.90
C LYS A 247 12.02 -5.64 -2.29
N ASN A 248 12.48 -4.49 -2.79
CA ASN A 248 11.82 -3.22 -2.52
C ASN A 248 10.39 -3.26 -3.09
N ARG A 249 9.45 -2.73 -2.33
CA ARG A 249 8.05 -2.54 -2.70
C ARG A 249 7.68 -1.08 -2.48
N VAL A 250 6.52 -0.81 -1.90
CA VAL A 250 6.12 0.51 -1.38
C VAL A 250 7.15 0.98 -0.33
N GLY A 251 7.65 0.08 0.50
CA GLY A 251 8.77 0.28 1.42
C GLY A 251 10.01 -0.52 1.00
N PRO A 252 11.18 -0.20 1.56
CA PRO A 252 12.41 -0.95 1.29
C PRO A 252 12.35 -2.37 1.86
N GLN A 253 13.13 -3.29 1.28
CA GLN A 253 13.35 -4.60 1.88
C GLN A 253 14.10 -4.46 3.21
N LEU A 254 13.81 -5.32 4.19
CA LEU A 254 14.31 -5.19 5.55
C LEU A 254 15.34 -6.25 5.96
N ASN A 255 15.83 -7.09 5.03
CA ASN A 255 16.97 -8.00 5.33
C ASN A 255 18.18 -7.17 5.73
N GLY A 256 18.80 -7.53 6.86
CA GLY A 256 19.96 -6.81 7.35
C GLY A 256 19.68 -5.36 7.74
N VAL A 257 18.45 -5.04 8.14
CA VAL A 257 18.11 -3.67 8.55
C VAL A 257 18.84 -3.26 9.83
N MET A 258 19.03 -4.17 10.78
CA MET A 258 19.76 -3.89 11.99
C MET A 258 21.26 -3.75 11.68
N GLY A 259 21.85 -2.63 12.11
CA GLY A 259 23.22 -2.24 11.77
C GLY A 259 23.38 -1.56 10.40
N ARG A 260 22.33 -1.53 9.57
CA ARG A 260 22.37 -0.86 8.26
C ARG A 260 22.25 0.66 8.40
N THR A 261 22.92 1.41 7.53
CA THR A 261 22.78 2.86 7.43
C THR A 261 21.32 3.25 7.17
N ILE A 262 20.81 4.23 7.89
CA ILE A 262 19.46 4.78 7.67
C ILE A 262 19.37 5.31 6.24
N GLY A 263 18.30 4.95 5.52
CA GLY A 263 18.17 5.33 4.10
C GLY A 263 19.13 4.62 3.14
N GLY A 264 19.83 3.54 3.56
CA GLY A 264 20.94 2.93 2.83
C GLY A 264 20.57 1.76 1.90
N VAL A 265 19.30 1.52 1.58
CA VAL A 265 18.94 0.50 0.57
C VAL A 265 19.09 1.10 -0.82
N GLU A 266 19.90 0.46 -1.65
CA GLU A 266 20.08 0.83 -3.05
C GLU A 266 18.74 0.69 -3.82
N ASP A 267 18.53 1.54 -4.81
CA ASP A 267 17.33 1.56 -5.67
C ASP A 267 16.01 1.82 -4.92
N PHE A 268 16.07 2.42 -3.72
CA PHE A 268 14.88 2.87 -3.00
C PHE A 268 14.90 4.38 -2.74
N ARG A 269 13.80 5.06 -3.03
CA ARG A 269 13.67 6.52 -2.85
C ARG A 269 13.18 6.86 -1.45
N TYR A 270 14.08 7.25 -0.57
CA TYR A 270 13.75 7.70 0.79
C TYR A 270 13.26 9.15 0.84
N SER A 271 12.69 9.57 1.98
CA SER A 271 12.46 10.99 2.27
C SER A 271 13.79 11.74 2.38
N LYS A 272 13.77 13.06 2.14
CA LYS A 272 14.97 13.91 2.26
C LYS A 272 15.61 13.81 3.65
N THR A 273 14.76 13.81 4.70
CA THR A 273 15.23 13.70 6.09
C THR A 273 15.91 12.36 6.34
N MET A 274 15.30 11.24 5.91
CA MET A 274 15.88 9.92 6.13
C MET A 274 17.18 9.73 5.34
N ALA A 275 17.28 10.25 4.13
CA ALA A 275 18.50 10.25 3.34
C ALA A 275 19.61 11.06 4.03
N ALA A 276 19.30 12.26 4.54
CA ALA A 276 20.25 13.10 5.28
C ALA A 276 20.77 12.41 6.56
N MET A 277 19.92 11.71 7.31
CA MET A 277 20.35 10.91 8.48
C MET A 277 21.38 9.84 8.08
N GLY A 278 21.21 9.21 6.92
CA GLY A 278 22.18 8.26 6.39
C GLY A 278 23.50 8.91 5.96
N GLU A 279 23.45 10.08 5.34
CA GLU A 279 24.64 10.87 4.99
C GLU A 279 25.42 11.32 6.23
N GLU A 280 24.74 11.53 7.36
CA GLU A 280 25.35 11.80 8.66
C GLU A 280 25.94 10.55 9.32
N GLY A 281 25.81 9.38 8.71
CA GLY A 281 26.35 8.11 9.19
C GLY A 281 25.50 7.43 10.25
N GLN A 282 24.24 7.80 10.41
CA GLN A 282 23.33 7.15 11.34
C GLN A 282 22.97 5.73 10.86
N VAL A 283 22.87 4.79 11.79
CA VAL A 283 22.54 3.39 11.54
C VAL A 283 21.32 2.95 12.34
N TRP A 284 20.66 1.92 11.88
CA TRP A 284 19.57 1.29 12.62
C TRP A 284 20.15 0.39 13.72
N ASP A 285 20.30 0.90 14.92
CA ASP A 285 20.55 0.12 16.13
C ASP A 285 19.22 -0.18 16.86
N GLU A 286 19.29 -0.85 18.00
CA GLU A 286 18.08 -1.22 18.75
C GLU A 286 17.32 -0.01 19.28
N GLU A 287 18.02 1.03 19.70
CA GLU A 287 17.43 2.24 20.26
C GLU A 287 16.71 3.06 19.17
N SER A 288 17.39 3.30 18.06
CA SER A 288 16.84 4.03 16.91
C SER A 288 15.67 3.30 16.25
N MET A 289 15.79 1.96 16.12
CA MET A 289 14.73 1.13 15.59
C MET A 289 13.50 1.14 16.52
N ALA A 290 13.70 1.00 17.83
CA ALA A 290 12.60 1.06 18.79
C ALA A 290 11.91 2.42 18.80
N ALA A 291 12.68 3.51 18.77
CA ALA A 291 12.14 4.86 18.69
C ALA A 291 11.35 5.09 17.40
N PHE A 292 11.88 4.64 16.26
CA PHE A 292 11.20 4.74 14.98
C PHE A 292 9.92 3.88 14.92
N LEU A 293 9.96 2.65 15.44
CA LEU A 293 8.78 1.77 15.49
C LEU A 293 7.69 2.31 16.43
N ALA A 294 8.05 3.05 17.49
CA ALA A 294 7.09 3.67 18.42
C ALA A 294 6.35 4.86 17.80
N ASP A 295 7.08 5.71 17.09
CA ASP A 295 6.56 6.91 16.44
C ASP A 295 7.44 7.26 15.21
N PRO A 296 7.15 6.66 14.04
CA PRO A 296 7.93 6.90 12.84
C PRO A 296 8.02 8.37 12.41
N ARG A 297 6.92 9.12 12.55
CA ARG A 297 6.85 10.53 12.15
C ARG A 297 7.52 11.48 13.16
N GLY A 298 7.40 11.16 14.44
CA GLY A 298 8.11 11.91 15.48
C GLY A 298 9.62 11.72 15.40
N TYR A 299 10.07 10.50 15.08
CA TYR A 299 11.48 10.18 14.97
C TYR A 299 12.12 10.71 13.66
N VAL A 300 11.45 10.51 12.52
CA VAL A 300 11.89 11.02 11.21
C VAL A 300 10.81 11.92 10.63
N LYS A 301 10.97 13.24 10.81
CA LYS A 301 10.04 14.20 10.22
C LYS A 301 10.04 14.09 8.69
N GLY A 302 8.84 14.01 8.10
CA GLY A 302 8.69 13.83 6.66
C GLY A 302 9.08 12.44 6.17
N THR A 303 9.04 11.42 7.05
CA THR A 303 9.19 10.03 6.60
C THR A 303 8.05 9.67 5.66
N LYS A 304 8.37 8.91 4.60
CA LYS A 304 7.35 8.37 3.67
C LYS A 304 6.60 7.18 4.25
N MET A 305 7.00 6.70 5.42
CA MET A 305 6.33 5.63 6.13
C MET A 305 5.15 6.21 6.93
N SER A 306 3.94 5.93 6.47
CA SER A 306 2.69 6.42 7.08
C SER A 306 2.23 5.62 8.30
N TYR A 307 3.01 4.65 8.77
CA TYR A 307 2.69 3.81 9.92
C TYR A 307 2.65 4.64 11.22
N ARG A 308 1.58 4.42 12.04
CA ARG A 308 1.37 5.15 13.30
C ARG A 308 2.25 4.70 14.47
N GLY A 309 3.04 3.68 14.26
CA GLY A 309 3.90 3.09 15.28
C GLY A 309 3.18 2.09 16.19
N LEU A 310 3.99 1.21 16.79
CA LEU A 310 3.61 0.25 17.80
C LEU A 310 3.43 0.99 19.15
N LYS A 311 2.36 0.68 19.87
CA LYS A 311 2.03 1.40 21.12
C LYS A 311 2.43 0.65 22.39
N LYS A 312 2.87 -0.60 22.25
CA LYS A 312 3.31 -1.43 23.37
C LYS A 312 4.79 -1.73 23.26
N ASP A 313 5.53 -1.53 24.33
CA ASP A 313 6.96 -1.80 24.36
C ASP A 313 7.28 -3.28 24.08
N GLU A 314 6.40 -4.20 24.49
CA GLU A 314 6.50 -5.63 24.19
C GLU A 314 6.41 -5.93 22.67
N ASP A 315 5.54 -5.20 21.94
CA ASP A 315 5.39 -5.36 20.50
C ASP A 315 6.60 -4.77 19.76
N ILE A 316 7.16 -3.66 20.26
CA ILE A 316 8.38 -3.04 19.72
C ILE A 316 9.57 -3.98 19.89
N ALA A 317 9.73 -4.55 21.10
CA ALA A 317 10.79 -5.51 21.38
C ALA A 317 10.67 -6.76 20.49
N ALA A 318 9.45 -7.30 20.34
CA ALA A 318 9.18 -8.46 19.49
C ALA A 318 9.50 -8.16 18.01
N MET A 319 9.09 -7.00 17.50
CA MET A 319 9.38 -6.59 16.11
C MET A 319 10.89 -6.40 15.89
N THR A 320 11.58 -5.74 16.80
CA THR A 320 13.04 -5.55 16.74
C THR A 320 13.76 -6.88 16.72
N GLU A 321 13.37 -7.83 17.57
CA GLU A 321 13.96 -9.16 17.63
C GLU A 321 13.69 -9.98 16.35
N TYR A 322 12.50 -9.87 15.79
CA TYR A 322 12.17 -10.48 14.50
C TYR A 322 13.02 -9.90 13.35
N LEU A 323 13.20 -8.59 13.30
CA LEU A 323 14.05 -7.96 12.29
C LEU A 323 15.53 -8.35 12.42
N LYS A 324 16.04 -8.55 13.65
CA LYS A 324 17.38 -9.09 13.90
C LYS A 324 17.59 -10.48 13.30
N SER A 325 16.55 -11.31 13.24
CA SER A 325 16.65 -12.66 12.68
C SER A 325 16.99 -12.69 11.19
N PHE A 326 16.87 -11.55 10.50
CA PHE A 326 17.26 -11.36 9.09
C PHE A 326 18.53 -10.54 8.91
N SER A 327 19.33 -10.36 9.96
CA SER A 327 20.55 -9.52 9.94
C SER A 327 21.84 -10.31 9.64
N ASN A 328 21.73 -11.56 9.21
CA ASN A 328 22.88 -12.42 8.82
C ASN A 328 23.17 -12.34 7.33
#